data_c814b6b6dff4fa25ddbf4104cd1b09e0
#
_entry.id   c814b6b6dff4fa25ddbf4104cd1b09e0
#
_cell.length_a   1.000
_cell.length_b   1.000
_cell.length_c   1.000
_cell.angle_alpha   90.00
_cell.angle_beta   90.00
_cell.angle_gamma   90.00
#
_symmetry.space_group_name_H-M   'P 1'
#
loop_
_entity.id
_entity.type
_entity.pdbx_description
1 polymer ?
#
loop_
_entity_poly.entity_id
_entity_poly.type
_entity_poly.pdbx_seq_one_letter_code
_entity_poly.pdbx_strand_id
1 'polypeptide(L)'
;IIYSGDATVETTEFDKSVAALEAMIEKEGGFIESSSVNGSNYYDSSRGYASKRSASHTLRIPSAKFAELMSSLSDIGNVPYTHTYTENVTAQYYDTQARLNALQAQETRLIEMLKIAETVEDIITIEDKLSDVRYRIDSLQSSLNNWDRRVAYSTLNVTVKEVQVYTPETVTKLSYGQELWRTFTDALKNTGEFFK
;
A
#
# COMPACT_ATOMS: atom_id res chain seq x y z
N ILE A 1 -5.68 10.61 9.62
CA ILE A 1 -4.86 9.39 9.65
C ILE A 1 -4.95 8.73 8.28
N ILE A 2 -3.80 8.30 7.75
CA ILE A 2 -3.68 7.59 6.48
C ILE A 2 -3.35 6.13 6.81
N TYR A 3 -4.07 5.20 6.20
CA TYR A 3 -3.78 3.78 6.29
C TYR A 3 -3.18 3.28 4.98
N SER A 4 -2.22 2.39 5.08
CA SER A 4 -1.70 1.62 3.95
C SER A 4 -1.33 0.21 4.42
N GLY A 5 -1.35 -0.75 3.51
CA GLY A 5 -1.05 -2.13 3.86
C GLY A 5 -0.57 -2.94 2.69
N ASP A 6 0.06 -4.06 3.03
CA ASP A 6 0.51 -5.07 2.10
C ASP A 6 -0.03 -6.43 2.56
N ALA A 7 -0.51 -7.24 1.63
CA ALA A 7 -1.00 -8.58 1.91
C ALA A 7 -0.55 -9.55 0.81
N THR A 8 -0.25 -10.77 1.22
CA THR A 8 -0.06 -11.88 0.28
C THR A 8 -1.18 -12.89 0.51
N VAL A 9 -1.84 -13.28 -0.58
CA VAL A 9 -2.89 -14.30 -0.59
C VAL A 9 -2.39 -15.48 -1.41
N GLU A 10 -2.42 -16.66 -0.85
CA GLU A 10 -2.13 -17.91 -1.53
C GLU A 10 -3.43 -18.62 -1.89
N THR A 11 -3.54 -19.11 -3.10
CA THR A 11 -4.74 -19.79 -3.57
C THR A 11 -4.41 -20.97 -4.48
N THR A 12 -5.24 -22.00 -4.41
CA THR A 12 -5.24 -23.13 -5.35
C THR A 12 -6.20 -22.90 -6.53
N GLU A 13 -7.06 -21.86 -6.46
CA GLU A 13 -8.06 -21.48 -7.47
C GLU A 13 -7.81 -20.05 -7.96
N PHE A 14 -6.68 -19.83 -8.61
CA PHE A 14 -6.16 -18.50 -8.93
C PHE A 14 -7.19 -17.56 -9.58
N ASP A 15 -7.86 -18.01 -10.67
CA ASP A 15 -8.79 -17.15 -11.41
C ASP A 15 -10.02 -16.75 -10.56
N LYS A 16 -10.51 -17.69 -9.73
CA LYS A 16 -11.61 -17.41 -8.81
C LYS A 16 -11.21 -16.41 -7.73
N SER A 17 -10.02 -16.56 -7.15
CA SER A 17 -9.54 -15.68 -6.10
C SER A 17 -9.30 -14.26 -6.62
N VAL A 18 -8.75 -14.12 -7.84
CA VAL A 18 -8.57 -12.80 -8.47
C VAL A 18 -9.93 -12.15 -8.73
N ALA A 19 -10.88 -12.88 -9.34
CA ALA A 19 -12.23 -12.35 -9.60
C ALA A 19 -12.99 -12.03 -8.29
N ALA A 20 -12.82 -12.83 -7.25
CA ALA A 20 -13.42 -12.57 -5.95
C ALA A 20 -12.82 -11.33 -5.28
N LEU A 21 -11.49 -11.10 -5.40
CA LEU A 21 -10.84 -9.88 -4.92
C LEU A 21 -11.40 -8.64 -5.64
N GLU A 22 -11.52 -8.68 -6.96
CA GLU A 22 -12.08 -7.57 -7.75
C GLU A 22 -13.52 -7.24 -7.34
N ALA A 23 -14.37 -8.26 -7.24
CA ALA A 23 -15.76 -8.09 -6.79
C ALA A 23 -15.88 -7.56 -5.35
N MET A 24 -15.00 -8.00 -4.46
CA MET A 24 -14.94 -7.52 -3.08
C MET A 24 -14.58 -6.03 -3.02
N ILE A 25 -13.58 -5.59 -3.79
CA ILE A 25 -13.16 -4.18 -3.86
C ILE A 25 -14.29 -3.30 -4.39
N GLU A 26 -14.94 -3.71 -5.45
CA GLU A 26 -16.06 -2.96 -6.06
C GLU A 26 -17.25 -2.85 -5.09
N LYS A 27 -17.59 -3.93 -4.41
CA LYS A 27 -18.66 -3.96 -3.40
C LYS A 27 -18.41 -2.96 -2.25
N GLU A 28 -17.19 -2.82 -1.80
CA GLU A 28 -16.80 -1.90 -0.72
C GLU A 28 -16.59 -0.45 -1.21
N GLY A 29 -16.85 -0.16 -2.49
CA GLY A 29 -16.70 1.18 -3.07
C GLY A 29 -15.25 1.58 -3.31
N GLY A 30 -14.35 0.62 -3.37
CA GLY A 30 -12.97 0.80 -3.77
C GLY A 30 -12.77 0.66 -5.28
N PHE A 31 -11.53 0.79 -5.73
CA PHE A 31 -11.15 0.55 -7.11
C PHE A 31 -9.70 0.05 -7.22
N ILE A 32 -9.39 -0.56 -8.35
CA ILE A 32 -8.05 -1.03 -8.68
C ILE A 32 -7.29 0.10 -9.38
N GLU A 33 -6.25 0.60 -8.75
CA GLU A 33 -5.37 1.63 -9.33
C GLU A 33 -4.41 1.04 -10.35
N SER A 34 -3.84 -0.14 -10.04
CA SER A 34 -3.00 -0.88 -10.97
C SER A 34 -3.15 -2.38 -10.75
N SER A 35 -3.03 -3.15 -11.83
CA SER A 35 -3.06 -4.60 -11.83
C SER A 35 -1.98 -5.12 -12.76
N SER A 36 -1.23 -6.12 -12.28
CA SER A 36 -0.25 -6.85 -13.08
C SER A 36 -0.43 -8.34 -12.83
N VAL A 37 -0.67 -9.10 -13.89
CA VAL A 37 -0.87 -10.55 -13.82
C VAL A 37 0.24 -11.24 -14.60
N ASN A 38 1.01 -12.07 -13.91
CA ASN A 38 2.00 -12.96 -14.50
C ASN A 38 1.36 -14.33 -14.70
N GLY A 39 1.10 -14.69 -15.96
CA GLY A 39 0.58 -15.99 -16.36
C GLY A 39 1.63 -17.10 -16.30
N SER A 40 1.19 -18.33 -16.60
CA SER A 40 2.11 -19.44 -16.77
C SER A 40 2.91 -19.29 -18.07
N ASN A 41 4.24 -19.50 -17.99
CA ASN A 41 5.07 -19.49 -19.17
C ASN A 41 4.93 -20.82 -19.91
N TYR A 42 4.63 -20.77 -21.23
CA TYR A 42 4.49 -21.96 -22.08
C TYR A 42 5.76 -22.85 -22.06
N TYR A 43 6.93 -22.24 -21.93
CA TYR A 43 8.21 -22.94 -21.87
C TYR A 43 8.37 -23.82 -20.61
N ASP A 44 7.88 -23.34 -19.50
CA ASP A 44 7.95 -24.07 -18.22
C ASP A 44 6.92 -25.20 -18.17
N SER A 45 5.71 -24.98 -18.69
CA SER A 45 4.67 -26.00 -18.76
C SER A 45 5.02 -27.14 -19.73
N SER A 46 5.72 -26.85 -20.84
CA SER A 46 6.17 -27.88 -21.79
C SER A 46 7.30 -28.78 -21.24
N ARG A 47 8.03 -28.34 -20.19
CA ARG A 47 9.08 -29.09 -19.49
C ARG A 47 8.60 -29.77 -18.22
N GLY A 48 7.31 -29.72 -17.92
CA GLY A 48 6.73 -30.32 -16.71
C GLY A 48 6.97 -29.49 -15.42
N TYR A 49 7.48 -28.26 -15.54
CA TYR A 49 7.55 -27.33 -14.41
C TYR A 49 6.21 -26.60 -14.32
N ALA A 50 5.49 -26.74 -13.23
CA ALA A 50 4.30 -25.95 -12.95
C ALA A 50 4.71 -24.50 -12.73
N SER A 51 4.57 -23.66 -13.78
CA SER A 51 4.74 -22.23 -13.65
C SER A 51 3.63 -21.68 -12.76
N LYS A 52 3.99 -21.15 -11.60
CA LYS A 52 3.03 -20.58 -10.65
C LYS A 52 2.62 -19.19 -11.14
N ARG A 53 1.32 -18.98 -11.27
CA ARG A 53 0.78 -17.66 -11.63
C ARG A 53 0.81 -16.74 -10.43
N SER A 54 0.94 -15.44 -10.67
CA SER A 54 0.83 -14.42 -9.65
C SER A 54 0.17 -13.16 -10.19
N ALA A 55 -0.61 -12.50 -9.35
CA ALA A 55 -1.21 -11.20 -9.64
C ALA A 55 -0.86 -10.22 -8.54
N SER A 56 -0.47 -9.01 -8.92
CA SER A 56 -0.21 -7.92 -7.97
C SER A 56 -1.15 -6.78 -8.28
N HIS A 57 -1.91 -6.36 -7.28
CA HIS A 57 -2.89 -5.30 -7.39
C HIS A 57 -2.58 -4.19 -6.38
N THR A 58 -2.60 -2.94 -6.85
CA THR A 58 -2.67 -1.78 -5.96
C THR A 58 -4.11 -1.30 -5.91
N LEU A 59 -4.69 -1.34 -4.73
CA LEU A 59 -6.09 -1.11 -4.47
C LEU A 59 -6.27 0.21 -3.72
N ARG A 60 -7.30 0.96 -4.09
CA ARG A 60 -7.76 2.15 -3.36
C ARG A 60 -9.10 1.85 -2.72
N ILE A 61 -9.14 1.92 -1.40
CA ILE A 61 -10.25 1.48 -0.57
C ILE A 61 -10.67 2.64 0.32
N PRO A 62 -11.98 2.97 0.44
CA PRO A 62 -12.43 3.95 1.42
C PRO A 62 -11.84 3.63 2.80
N SER A 63 -11.21 4.61 3.45
CA SER A 63 -10.42 4.36 4.67
C SER A 63 -11.24 3.74 5.80
N ALA A 64 -12.55 4.04 5.85
CA ALA A 64 -13.47 3.43 6.81
C ALA A 64 -13.65 1.92 6.61
N LYS A 65 -13.39 1.40 5.40
CA LYS A 65 -13.56 -0.01 5.02
C LYS A 65 -12.25 -0.80 5.02
N PHE A 66 -11.12 -0.13 5.24
CA PHE A 66 -9.81 -0.75 5.15
C PHE A 66 -9.63 -1.95 6.08
N ALA A 67 -10.01 -1.83 7.36
CA ALA A 67 -9.86 -2.92 8.32
C ALA A 67 -10.79 -4.12 8.03
N GLU A 68 -12.02 -3.85 7.58
CA GLU A 68 -12.99 -4.86 7.19
C GLU A 68 -12.47 -5.66 5.99
N LEU A 69 -11.99 -4.97 4.97
CA LEU A 69 -11.45 -5.60 3.77
C LEU A 69 -10.19 -6.41 4.04
N MET A 70 -9.28 -5.91 4.89
CA MET A 70 -8.09 -6.68 5.32
C MET A 70 -8.47 -8.01 5.97
N SER A 71 -9.54 -8.03 6.78
CA SER A 71 -10.04 -9.26 7.42
C SER A 71 -10.68 -10.21 6.41
N SER A 72 -11.39 -9.67 5.40
CA SER A 72 -12.08 -10.46 4.38
C SER A 72 -11.14 -11.09 3.34
N LEU A 73 -9.86 -10.73 3.31
CA LEU A 73 -8.91 -11.37 2.41
C LEU A 73 -8.78 -12.88 2.66
N SER A 74 -9.04 -13.35 3.88
CA SER A 74 -9.05 -14.78 4.20
C SER A 74 -10.18 -15.56 3.50
N ASP A 75 -11.22 -14.89 3.02
CA ASP A 75 -12.33 -15.53 2.31
C ASP A 75 -11.95 -15.95 0.87
N ILE A 76 -10.89 -15.36 0.32
CA ILE A 76 -10.45 -15.61 -1.06
C ILE A 76 -9.22 -16.53 -1.15
N GLY A 77 -8.58 -16.84 -0.01
CA GLY A 77 -7.42 -17.73 0.05
C GLY A 77 -6.72 -17.68 1.41
N ASN A 78 -5.64 -18.43 1.53
CA ASN A 78 -4.77 -18.37 2.70
C ASN A 78 -3.95 -17.07 2.69
N VAL A 79 -3.88 -16.38 3.82
CA VAL A 79 -3.17 -15.10 3.97
C VAL A 79 -1.94 -15.28 4.87
N PRO A 80 -0.81 -15.74 4.32
CA PRO A 80 0.40 -16.00 5.11
C PRO A 80 1.11 -14.73 5.59
N TYR A 81 0.80 -13.58 4.99
CA TYR A 81 1.44 -12.32 5.33
C TYR A 81 0.49 -11.14 5.18
N THR A 82 0.43 -10.33 6.22
CA THR A 82 -0.18 -8.99 6.20
C THR A 82 0.70 -8.00 6.92
N HIS A 83 0.73 -6.77 6.42
CA HIS A 83 1.36 -5.66 7.10
C HIS A 83 0.53 -4.39 6.94
N THR A 84 0.39 -3.62 8.01
CA THR A 84 -0.40 -2.37 8.01
C THR A 84 0.47 -1.23 8.54
N TYR A 85 0.44 -0.11 7.82
CA TYR A 85 1.08 1.14 8.20
C TYR A 85 0.03 2.18 8.51
N THR A 86 0.32 3.00 9.51
CA THR A 86 -0.53 4.14 9.88
C THR A 86 0.32 5.38 9.96
N GLU A 87 -0.06 6.42 9.24
CA GLU A 87 0.59 7.72 9.23
C GLU A 87 -0.36 8.79 9.77
N ASN A 88 0.06 9.52 10.81
CA ASN A 88 -0.71 10.64 11.33
C ASN A 88 -0.18 11.95 10.74
N VAL A 89 -0.89 12.50 9.79
CA VAL A 89 -0.54 13.74 9.08
C VAL A 89 -1.23 14.98 9.65
N THR A 90 -1.92 14.87 10.78
CA THR A 90 -2.77 15.94 11.31
C THR A 90 -1.97 17.25 11.57
N ALA A 91 -0.83 17.14 12.21
CA ALA A 91 0.01 18.31 12.49
C ALA A 91 0.55 18.96 11.22
N GLN A 92 1.07 18.12 10.29
CA GLN A 92 1.59 18.58 9.00
C GLN A 92 0.51 19.25 8.15
N TYR A 93 -0.71 18.70 8.17
CA TYR A 93 -1.85 19.25 7.44
C TYR A 93 -2.18 20.67 7.92
N TYR A 94 -2.34 20.87 9.24
CA TYR A 94 -2.65 22.18 9.81
C TYR A 94 -1.52 23.21 9.63
N ASP A 95 -0.26 22.79 9.77
CA ASP A 95 0.89 23.66 9.52
C ASP A 95 0.94 24.10 8.05
N THR A 96 0.72 23.18 7.12
CA THR A 96 0.68 23.47 5.69
C THR A 96 -0.50 24.37 5.32
N GLN A 97 -1.67 24.16 5.93
CA GLN A 97 -2.83 25.00 5.73
C GLN A 97 -2.58 26.44 6.24
N ALA A 98 -1.93 26.58 7.41
CA ALA A 98 -1.59 27.88 7.95
C ALA A 98 -0.59 28.64 7.05
N ARG A 99 0.41 27.93 6.50
CA ARG A 99 1.35 28.51 5.53
C ARG A 99 0.67 28.91 4.24
N LEU A 100 -0.25 28.09 3.73
CA LEU A 100 -1.06 28.40 2.55
C LEU A 100 -1.85 29.72 2.76
N ASN A 101 -2.54 29.83 3.88
CA ASN A 101 -3.32 31.03 4.21
C ASN A 101 -2.43 32.29 4.29
N ALA A 102 -1.22 32.17 4.86
CA ALA A 102 -0.26 33.27 4.94
C ALA A 102 0.22 33.72 3.54
N LEU A 103 0.51 32.76 2.63
CA LEU A 103 0.91 33.06 1.27
C LEU A 103 -0.23 33.70 0.45
N GLN A 104 -1.46 33.24 0.61
CA GLN A 104 -2.64 33.84 -0.03
C GLN A 104 -2.86 35.29 0.42
N ALA A 105 -2.66 35.56 1.72
CA ALA A 105 -2.67 36.93 2.23
C ALA A 105 -1.52 37.78 1.67
N GLN A 106 -0.35 37.21 1.45
CA GLN A 106 0.77 37.87 0.79
C GLN A 106 0.49 38.13 -0.67
N GLU A 107 -0.09 37.17 -1.41
CA GLU A 107 -0.51 37.35 -2.80
C GLU A 107 -1.48 38.53 -2.93
N THR A 108 -2.51 38.57 -2.07
CA THR A 108 -3.48 39.68 -2.06
C THR A 108 -2.79 41.03 -1.90
N ARG A 109 -1.85 41.14 -0.95
CA ARG A 109 -1.10 42.42 -0.75
C ARG A 109 -0.23 42.78 -1.95
N LEU A 110 0.43 41.80 -2.59
CA LEU A 110 1.23 42.04 -3.80
C LEU A 110 0.35 42.52 -4.95
N ILE A 111 -0.84 41.96 -5.12
CA ILE A 111 -1.82 42.43 -6.12
C ILE A 111 -2.28 43.85 -5.84
N GLU A 112 -2.50 44.23 -4.58
CA GLU A 112 -2.84 45.58 -4.20
C GLU A 112 -1.68 46.56 -4.50
N MET A 113 -0.44 46.17 -4.21
CA MET A 113 0.75 46.95 -4.52
C MET A 113 0.93 47.11 -6.05
N LEU A 114 0.66 46.07 -6.82
CA LEU A 114 0.71 46.13 -8.29
C LEU A 114 -0.24 47.13 -8.88
N LYS A 115 -1.44 47.32 -8.28
CA LYS A 115 -2.44 48.27 -8.73
C LYS A 115 -2.02 49.75 -8.56
N ILE A 116 -1.11 50.00 -7.65
CA ILE A 116 -0.63 51.35 -7.32
C ILE A 116 0.82 51.59 -7.72
N ALA A 117 1.46 50.62 -8.38
CA ALA A 117 2.81 50.74 -8.88
C ALA A 117 2.86 51.73 -10.05
N GLU A 118 3.77 52.70 -9.99
CA GLU A 118 3.90 53.77 -10.99
C GLU A 118 5.08 53.51 -11.94
N THR A 119 6.09 52.75 -11.52
CA THR A 119 7.27 52.48 -12.34
C THR A 119 7.27 51.09 -12.94
N VAL A 120 7.84 50.93 -14.13
CA VAL A 120 8.00 49.64 -14.79
C VAL A 120 8.88 48.71 -13.95
N GLU A 121 9.87 49.23 -13.26
CA GLU A 121 10.79 48.46 -12.41
C GLU A 121 10.06 47.88 -11.18
N ASP A 122 9.15 48.68 -10.56
CA ASP A 122 8.31 48.19 -9.47
C ASP A 122 7.35 47.10 -9.93
N ILE A 123 6.73 47.31 -11.11
CA ILE A 123 5.82 46.31 -11.70
C ILE A 123 6.54 44.98 -11.93
N ILE A 124 7.72 44.98 -12.56
CA ILE A 124 8.47 43.74 -12.80
C ILE A 124 8.86 43.08 -11.47
N THR A 125 9.32 43.87 -10.49
CA THR A 125 9.71 43.34 -9.16
C THR A 125 8.53 42.71 -8.44
N ILE A 126 7.34 43.28 -8.54
CA ILE A 126 6.13 42.74 -7.89
C ILE A 126 5.64 41.49 -8.63
N GLU A 127 5.69 41.50 -9.96
CA GLU A 127 5.30 40.33 -10.77
C GLU A 127 6.21 39.13 -10.50
N ASP A 128 7.53 39.33 -10.37
CA ASP A 128 8.45 38.25 -9.99
C ASP A 128 8.10 37.66 -8.64
N LYS A 129 7.82 38.52 -7.64
CA LYS A 129 7.39 38.08 -6.30
C LYS A 129 6.03 37.37 -6.32
N LEU A 130 5.08 37.86 -7.15
CA LEU A 130 3.80 37.22 -7.34
C LEU A 130 3.94 35.81 -7.94
N SER A 131 4.82 35.68 -8.92
CA SER A 131 5.13 34.39 -9.54
C SER A 131 5.67 33.38 -8.52
N ASP A 132 6.62 33.81 -7.69
CA ASP A 132 7.17 32.99 -6.61
C ASP A 132 6.12 32.57 -5.58
N VAL A 133 5.29 33.51 -5.16
CA VAL A 133 4.23 33.26 -4.15
C VAL A 133 3.19 32.28 -4.71
N ARG A 134 2.77 32.46 -5.97
CA ARG A 134 1.82 31.55 -6.65
C ARG A 134 2.38 30.14 -6.78
N TYR A 135 3.62 29.98 -7.20
CA TYR A 135 4.27 28.68 -7.27
C TYR A 135 4.25 27.95 -5.92
N ARG A 136 4.50 28.70 -4.82
CA ARG A 136 4.47 28.14 -3.47
C ARG A 136 3.05 27.80 -3.01
N ILE A 137 2.06 28.61 -3.36
CA ILE A 137 0.63 28.34 -3.11
C ILE A 137 0.24 27.03 -3.80
N ASP A 138 0.54 26.88 -5.07
CA ASP A 138 0.21 25.69 -5.85
C ASP A 138 0.86 24.42 -5.28
N SER A 139 2.12 24.53 -4.84
CA SER A 139 2.84 23.42 -4.20
C SER A 139 2.18 22.97 -2.89
N LEU A 140 1.81 23.93 -2.01
CA LEU A 140 1.15 23.62 -0.75
C LEU A 140 -0.27 23.09 -0.96
N GLN A 141 -1.01 23.66 -1.89
CA GLN A 141 -2.35 23.19 -2.25
C GLN A 141 -2.31 21.76 -2.80
N SER A 142 -1.33 21.45 -3.65
CA SER A 142 -1.12 20.10 -4.17
C SER A 142 -0.80 19.10 -3.05
N SER A 143 -0.03 19.52 -2.04
CA SER A 143 0.28 18.70 -0.87
C SER A 143 -0.96 18.40 -0.04
N LEU A 144 -1.79 19.40 0.24
CA LEU A 144 -3.06 19.24 0.96
C LEU A 144 -4.01 18.31 0.20
N ASN A 145 -4.19 18.53 -1.11
CA ASN A 145 -5.04 17.69 -1.96
C ASN A 145 -4.55 16.23 -2.01
N ASN A 146 -3.23 16.02 -1.91
CA ASN A 146 -2.67 14.67 -1.84
C ASN A 146 -3.02 13.99 -0.51
N TRP A 147 -2.87 14.69 0.62
CA TRP A 147 -3.27 14.15 1.91
C TRP A 147 -4.77 13.88 2.00
N ASP A 148 -5.62 14.78 1.48
CA ASP A 148 -7.07 14.60 1.46
C ASP A 148 -7.45 13.30 0.75
N ARG A 149 -6.84 13.03 -0.43
CA ARG A 149 -7.06 11.79 -1.17
C ARG A 149 -6.57 10.56 -0.41
N ARG A 150 -5.40 10.64 0.24
CA ARG A 150 -4.82 9.53 1.03
C ARG A 150 -5.58 9.27 2.33
N VAL A 151 -6.22 10.29 2.90
CA VAL A 151 -7.12 10.15 4.07
C VAL A 151 -8.47 9.55 3.66
N ALA A 152 -8.99 9.95 2.50
CA ALA A 152 -10.24 9.40 1.98
C ALA A 152 -10.11 7.94 1.53
N TYR A 153 -9.00 7.62 0.86
CA TYR A 153 -8.72 6.29 0.31
C TYR A 153 -7.38 5.75 0.80
N SER A 154 -7.46 4.65 1.50
CA SER A 154 -6.30 3.84 1.90
C SER A 154 -5.73 3.07 0.71
N THR A 155 -4.42 2.83 0.74
CA THR A 155 -3.74 2.01 -0.28
C THR A 155 -3.51 0.61 0.27
N LEU A 156 -3.93 -0.41 -0.48
CA LEU A 156 -3.65 -1.80 -0.17
C LEU A 156 -3.01 -2.49 -1.37
N ASN A 157 -1.79 -2.98 -1.18
CA ASN A 157 -1.12 -3.81 -2.15
C ASN A 157 -1.40 -5.28 -1.83
N VAL A 158 -2.05 -5.98 -2.76
CA VAL A 158 -2.36 -7.41 -2.62
C VAL A 158 -1.60 -8.19 -3.68
N THR A 159 -0.82 -9.18 -3.25
CA THR A 159 -0.19 -10.14 -4.14
C THR A 159 -0.89 -11.48 -4.00
N VAL A 160 -1.62 -11.91 -5.04
CA VAL A 160 -2.24 -13.23 -5.12
C VAL A 160 -1.26 -14.19 -5.78
N LYS A 161 -0.94 -15.30 -5.11
CA LYS A 161 -0.01 -16.33 -5.60
C LYS A 161 -0.73 -17.66 -5.77
N GLU A 162 -0.57 -18.28 -6.93
CA GLU A 162 -1.01 -19.65 -7.16
C GLU A 162 -0.08 -20.62 -6.44
N VAL A 163 -0.65 -21.51 -5.64
CA VAL A 163 0.09 -22.55 -4.91
C VAL A 163 -0.58 -23.91 -5.12
N GLN A 164 0.20 -24.99 -5.00
CA GLN A 164 -0.37 -26.35 -5.03
C GLN A 164 -0.87 -26.78 -3.65
N VAL A 165 -0.21 -26.30 -2.61
CA VAL A 165 -0.54 -26.52 -1.21
C VAL A 165 -0.34 -25.21 -0.49
N TYR A 166 -1.23 -24.85 0.41
CA TYR A 166 -1.10 -23.64 1.21
C TYR A 166 0.11 -23.72 2.14
N THR A 167 0.76 -22.58 2.35
CA THR A 167 1.74 -22.43 3.43
C THR A 167 1.03 -22.70 4.75
N PRO A 168 1.44 -23.70 5.54
CA PRO A 168 0.81 -23.94 6.82
C PRO A 168 0.94 -22.69 7.71
N GLU A 169 -0.13 -22.30 8.34
CA GLU A 169 -0.07 -21.29 9.41
C GLU A 169 1.04 -21.72 10.37
N THR A 170 1.97 -20.81 10.67
CA THR A 170 3.11 -21.12 11.57
C THR A 170 2.55 -21.59 12.90
N VAL A 171 2.43 -22.91 13.01
CA VAL A 171 2.07 -23.55 14.27
C VAL A 171 3.09 -23.06 15.27
N THR A 172 2.61 -22.29 16.24
CA THR A 172 3.22 -22.02 17.54
C THR A 172 4.62 -22.58 17.70
N LYS A 173 5.58 -21.68 17.90
CA LYS A 173 6.94 -22.01 18.35
C LYS A 173 6.90 -23.22 19.27
N LEU A 174 7.39 -24.36 18.78
CA LEU A 174 7.67 -25.50 19.64
C LEU A 174 8.52 -24.96 20.79
N SER A 175 8.10 -25.18 22.03
CA SER A 175 8.87 -24.81 23.20
C SER A 175 10.27 -25.38 23.00
N TYR A 176 11.32 -24.62 23.34
CA TYR A 176 12.73 -25.04 23.25
C TYR A 176 12.96 -26.48 23.75
N GLY A 177 12.19 -26.91 24.76
CA GLY A 177 12.22 -28.28 25.27
C GLY A 177 11.69 -29.33 24.29
N GLN A 178 10.71 -29.00 23.45
CA GLN A 178 10.16 -29.94 22.46
C GLN A 178 11.07 -30.08 21.23
N GLU A 179 11.78 -29.03 20.85
CA GLU A 179 12.80 -29.08 19.79
C GLU A 179 14.00 -29.90 20.21
N LEU A 180 14.50 -29.71 21.44
CA LEU A 180 15.58 -30.51 22.02
C LEU A 180 15.22 -32.00 22.14
N TRP A 181 13.98 -32.30 22.58
CA TRP A 181 13.51 -33.68 22.69
C TRP A 181 13.39 -34.37 21.34
N ARG A 182 12.90 -33.66 20.33
CA ARG A 182 12.81 -34.18 18.95
C ARG A 182 14.20 -34.45 18.35
N THR A 183 15.13 -33.51 18.49
CA THR A 183 16.51 -33.65 18.02
C THR A 183 17.22 -34.82 18.73
N PHE A 184 16.97 -35.03 20.04
CA PHE A 184 17.51 -36.12 20.83
C PHE A 184 16.94 -37.47 20.40
N THR A 185 15.64 -37.57 20.14
CA THR A 185 15.01 -38.82 19.67
C THR A 185 15.44 -39.21 18.26
N ASP A 186 15.63 -38.21 17.36
CA ASP A 186 16.13 -38.44 16.01
C ASP A 186 17.62 -38.87 16.02
N ALA A 187 18.42 -38.31 16.90
CA ALA A 187 19.81 -38.76 17.11
C ALA A 187 19.90 -40.21 17.63
N LEU A 188 19.03 -40.58 18.57
CA LEU A 188 18.97 -41.96 19.10
C LEU A 188 18.51 -42.97 18.02
N LYS A 189 17.58 -42.65 17.15
CA LYS A 189 17.16 -43.52 16.05
C LYS A 189 18.29 -43.76 15.06
N ASN A 190 19.00 -42.70 14.67
CA ASN A 190 20.12 -42.80 13.75
C ASN A 190 21.30 -43.57 14.31
N THR A 191 21.49 -43.60 15.65
CA THR A 191 22.55 -44.37 16.30
C THR A 191 22.19 -45.87 16.41
N GLY A 192 20.88 -46.19 16.47
CA GLY A 192 20.39 -47.56 16.52
C GLY A 192 20.55 -48.35 15.21
N GLU A 193 20.64 -47.67 14.05
CA GLU A 193 20.88 -48.31 12.75
C GLU A 193 22.38 -48.63 12.50
N PHE A 194 23.29 -48.07 13.30
CA PHE A 194 24.73 -48.31 13.17
C PHE A 194 25.22 -49.57 13.88
N PHE A 195 24.37 -50.21 14.70
CA PHE A 195 24.67 -51.41 15.45
C PHE A 195 23.86 -52.65 15.00
N LYS A 196 23.40 -52.68 13.78
CA LYS A 196 22.90 -53.86 13.06
C LYS A 196 23.83 -54.18 11.88
#